data_2ef105d094f3347529f55c4e9b2afe8a
#
_entry.id   2ef105d094f3347529f55c4e9b2afe8a
#
_cell.length_a   1.000
_cell.length_b   1.000
_cell.length_c   1.000
_cell.angle_alpha   90.00
_cell.angle_beta   90.00
_cell.angle_gamma   90.00
#
_symmetry.space_group_name_H-M   'P 1'
#
loop_
_entity.id
_entity.type
_entity.pdbx_description
1 polymer ?
#
loop_
_entity_poly.entity_id
_entity_poly.type
_entity_poly.pdbx_seq_one_letter_code
_entity_poly.pdbx_strand_id
1 'polypeptide(L)' 'MNVLDSTVTRVGAPVWDEQYQVYRVTLEYDCWGHKSETERWYKDETSALSLKVGDTIQT' A
#
# COMPACT_ATOMS: atom_id res chain seq x y z
N MET A 1 -0.29 -22.49 -0.17
CA MET A 1 0.06 -21.22 -0.83
C MET A 1 0.99 -20.43 0.06
N ASN A 2 2.05 -19.94 -0.50
CA ASN A 2 3.03 -19.20 0.28
C ASN A 2 2.75 -17.72 0.18
N VAL A 3 2.51 -17.10 1.32
CA VAL A 3 2.35 -15.66 1.42
C VAL A 3 3.65 -15.11 1.99
N LEU A 4 4.25 -14.18 1.28
CA LEU A 4 5.49 -13.56 1.73
C LEU A 4 5.19 -12.24 2.44
N ASP A 5 5.85 -12.04 3.58
CA ASP A 5 5.77 -10.78 4.28
C ASP A 5 6.72 -9.79 3.64
N SER A 6 6.20 -8.62 3.33
CA SER A 6 6.98 -7.53 2.75
C SER A 6 6.91 -6.32 3.67
N THR A 7 7.98 -5.54 3.69
CA THR A 7 8.05 -4.33 4.52
C THR A 7 7.83 -3.11 3.65
N VAL A 8 6.88 -2.27 4.03
CA VAL A 8 6.62 -1.03 3.32
C VAL A 8 7.77 -0.07 3.54
N THR A 9 8.38 0.38 2.45
CA THR A 9 9.52 1.30 2.48
C THR A 9 9.13 2.73 2.09
N ARG A 10 8.01 2.90 1.39
CA ARG A 10 7.55 4.21 0.94
C ARG A 10 6.05 4.20 0.75
N VAL A 11 5.40 5.27 1.14
CA VAL A 11 3.95 5.43 1.00
C VAL A 11 3.67 6.78 0.36
N GLY A 12 2.92 6.78 -0.74
CA GLY A 12 2.45 8.00 -1.39
C GLY A 12 1.22 8.58 -0.71
N ALA A 13 0.86 9.80 -1.08
CA ALA A 13 -0.36 10.41 -0.59
C ALA A 13 -1.59 9.74 -1.20
N PRO A 14 -2.69 9.59 -0.45
CA PRO A 14 -3.93 9.07 -1.00
C PRO A 14 -4.47 9.97 -2.10
N VAL A 15 -4.92 9.35 -3.20
CA VAL A 15 -5.54 10.05 -4.32
C VAL A 15 -6.97 9.56 -4.45
N TRP A 16 -7.93 10.49 -4.45
CA TRP A 16 -9.33 10.14 -4.61
C TRP A 16 -9.61 9.73 -6.05
N ASP A 17 -10.22 8.58 -6.23
CA ASP A 17 -10.70 8.11 -7.53
C ASP A 17 -12.22 8.17 -7.53
N GLU A 18 -12.75 9.11 -8.29
CA GLU A 18 -14.19 9.32 -8.36
C GLU A 18 -14.92 8.21 -9.11
N GLN A 19 -14.26 7.60 -10.08
CA GLN A 19 -14.85 6.53 -10.88
C GLN A 19 -15.20 5.31 -10.02
N TYR A 20 -14.29 4.93 -9.12
CA TYR A 20 -14.48 3.78 -8.23
C TYR A 20 -14.85 4.19 -6.81
N GLN A 21 -14.86 5.50 -6.51
CA GLN A 21 -15.15 6.04 -5.19
C GLN A 21 -14.26 5.43 -4.11
N VAL A 22 -12.97 5.40 -4.37
CA VAL A 22 -11.96 4.88 -3.46
C VAL A 22 -10.75 5.81 -3.41
N TYR A 23 -9.99 5.69 -2.33
CA TYR A 23 -8.69 6.34 -2.23
C TYR A 23 -7.61 5.37 -2.70
N ARG A 24 -6.80 5.81 -3.65
CA ARG A 24 -5.71 5.01 -4.21
C ARG A 24 -4.40 5.45 -3.58
N VAL A 25 -3.70 4.50 -3.00
CA VAL A 25 -2.41 4.74 -2.35
C VAL A 25 -1.35 3.94 -3.06
N THR A 26 -0.36 4.63 -3.62
CA THR A 26 0.81 3.98 -4.21
C THR A 26 1.83 3.77 -3.11
N LEU A 27 2.37 2.57 -3.02
CA LEU A 27 3.38 2.24 -2.02
C LEU A 27 4.50 1.41 -2.64
N GLU A 28 5.66 1.51 -2.01
CA GLU A 28 6.82 0.71 -2.36
C GLU A 28 7.11 -0.22 -1.18
N TYR A 29 7.44 -1.45 -1.48
CA TYR A 29 7.76 -2.42 -0.46
C TYR A 29 9.00 -3.22 -0.82
N ASP A 30 9.64 -3.76 0.19
CA ASP A 30 10.81 -4.63 0.05
C ASP A 30 10.40 -6.05 0.47
N CYS A 31 10.58 -6.97 -0.45
CA CYS A 31 10.34 -8.39 -0.22
C CYS A 31 11.65 -9.14 -0.46
N TRP A 32 12.28 -9.60 0.60
CA TRP A 32 13.50 -10.39 0.51
C TRP A 32 14.62 -9.72 -0.31
N GLY A 33 14.78 -8.41 -0.14
CA GLY A 33 15.78 -7.64 -0.86
C GLY A 33 15.32 -7.15 -2.23
N HIS A 34 14.11 -7.50 -2.66
CA HIS A 34 13.53 -7.04 -3.91
C HIS A 34 12.51 -5.94 -3.64
N LYS A 35 12.75 -4.77 -4.18
CA LYS A 35 11.83 -3.65 -4.07
C LYS A 35 10.83 -3.69 -5.21
N SER A 36 9.57 -3.48 -4.87
CA SER A 36 8.49 -3.42 -5.84
C SER A 36 7.52 -2.33 -5.45
N GLU A 37 6.73 -1.89 -6.42
CA GLU A 37 5.72 -0.87 -6.21
C GLU A 37 4.35 -1.46 -6.48
N THR A 38 3.38 -1.11 -5.66
CA THR A 38 2.01 -1.54 -5.85
C THR A 38 1.06 -0.44 -5.42
N GLU A 39 -0.22 -0.67 -5.68
CA GLU A 39 -1.27 0.28 -5.33
C GLU A 39 -2.31 -0.43 -4.50
N ARG A 40 -2.79 0.25 -3.46
CA ARG A 40 -3.87 -0.26 -2.63
C ARG A 40 -5.03 0.72 -2.65
N TRP A 41 -6.24 0.18 -2.62
CA TRP A 41 -7.47 0.95 -2.66
C TRP A 41 -8.19 0.84 -1.32
N TYR A 42 -8.63 1.99 -0.83
CA TYR A 42 -9.35 2.08 0.44
C TYR A 42 -10.64 2.86 0.24
N LYS A 43 -11.69 2.46 0.95
CA LYS A 43 -12.99 3.13 0.81
C LYS A 43 -13.04 4.46 1.53
N ASP A 44 -12.20 4.66 2.54
CA ASP A 44 -12.18 5.89 3.30
C ASP A 44 -10.75 6.39 3.50
N GLU A 45 -10.64 7.69 3.81
CA GLU A 45 -9.36 8.34 3.96
C GLU A 45 -8.62 7.85 5.21
N THR A 46 -9.34 7.56 6.28
CA THR A 46 -8.72 7.07 7.52
C THR A 46 -7.98 5.78 7.29
N SER A 47 -8.60 4.84 6.58
CA SER A 47 -7.95 3.57 6.22
C SER A 47 -6.76 3.80 5.29
N ALA A 48 -6.89 4.71 4.32
CA ALA A 48 -5.80 5.03 3.41
C ALA A 48 -4.59 5.62 4.13
N LEU A 49 -4.82 6.43 5.16
CA LEU A 49 -3.76 7.05 5.94
C LEU A 49 -3.18 6.14 7.02
N SER A 50 -3.78 4.98 7.26
CA SER A 50 -3.31 4.04 8.27
C SER A 50 -2.04 3.31 7.85
N LEU A 51 -1.78 3.22 6.55
CA LEU A 51 -0.59 2.56 6.02
C LEU A 51 0.62 3.45 6.21
N LYS A 52 1.68 2.92 6.82
CA LYS A 52 2.89 3.67 7.16
C LYS A 52 4.12 2.91 6.73
N VAL A 53 5.22 3.65 6.52
CA VAL A 53 6.53 3.06 6.30
C VAL A 53 6.91 2.19 7.51
N GLY A 54 7.39 1.00 7.24
CA GLY A 54 7.72 0.02 8.26
C GLY A 54 6.62 -1.00 8.53
N ASP A 55 5.43 -0.77 8.00
CA ASP A 55 4.35 -1.75 8.11
C ASP A 55 4.67 -3.00 7.32
N THR A 56 4.18 -4.13 7.81
CA THR A 56 4.31 -5.40 7.12
C THR A 56 3.03 -5.67 6.32
N ILE A 57 3.21 -6.02 5.06
CA ILE A 57 2.10 -6.40 4.18
C ILE A 57 2.36 -7.79 3.62
N GLN A 58 1.30 -8.47 3.25
CA GLN A 58 1.38 -9.77 2.61
C GLN A 58 1.18 -9.62 1.10
N THR A 59 2.10 -10.20 0.36
CA THR A 59 2.07 -10.13 -1.11
C THR A 59 2.15 -11.51 -1.74
#